data_4824dfc23fb0aee0b250a5914fccc58d
#
_entry.id   4824dfc23fb0aee0b250a5914fccc58d
#
_cell.length_a   1.000
_cell.length_b   1.000
_cell.length_c   1.000
_cell.angle_alpha   90.00
_cell.angle_beta   90.00
_cell.angle_gamma   90.00
#
_symmetry.space_group_name_H-M   'P 1'
#
loop_
_entity.id
_entity.type
_entity.pdbx_description
1 polymer ?
#
loop_
_entity_poly.entity_id
_entity_poly.type
_entity_poly.pdbx_seq_one_letter_code
_entity_poly.pdbx_strand_id
1 'polypeptide(L)'
;MIRRHFAFLIATGILFLSWSSSALSQNGGCSKTVYLTFDTGNMSVAQTVADILNRQKVRATFFLANEKTSRGDYALDDSWKTYWQERVREGHHFGSHTFDHDYFVKNGPSNQVFIKPQFGPKAGMTVLENEATFCRQIRKVDERFIQLTGQPIQKIWRAPGGKTSPRLINMGNECGYHHTAWASAGFLGDELNSKTHPNALLLEKASREIQDGDITMAHLGIWSRKDPWAPEVLEPLIVNLKSRGFCFATLPKTGSPEAH
;
A
#
# COMPACT_ATOMS: atom_id res chain seq x y z
N MET A 1 86.00 6.53 -45.82
CA MET A 1 85.13 7.73 -45.73
C MET A 1 83.72 7.25 -45.42
N ILE A 2 83.34 7.36 -44.19
CA ILE A 2 82.04 6.84 -43.71
C ILE A 2 81.17 8.07 -43.36
N ARG A 3 80.09 8.28 -44.14
CA ARG A 3 79.08 9.31 -43.88
C ARG A 3 78.01 8.74 -42.94
N ARG A 4 77.94 9.33 -41.73
CA ARG A 4 76.82 9.06 -40.77
C ARG A 4 75.65 9.96 -41.11
N HIS A 5 74.48 9.37 -41.38
CA HIS A 5 73.22 10.09 -41.49
C HIS A 5 72.55 10.12 -40.13
N PHE A 6 72.32 11.29 -39.59
CA PHE A 6 71.45 11.48 -38.39
C PHE A 6 70.00 11.60 -38.84
N ALA A 7 69.14 10.68 -38.39
CA ALA A 7 67.74 10.78 -38.56
C ALA A 7 67.13 11.52 -37.35
N PHE A 8 66.49 12.65 -37.61
CA PHE A 8 65.66 13.35 -36.59
C PHE A 8 64.28 12.69 -36.52
N LEU A 9 63.96 12.13 -35.38
CA LEU A 9 62.61 11.67 -35.05
C LEU A 9 61.85 12.84 -34.41
N ILE A 10 60.82 13.34 -35.12
CA ILE A 10 59.88 14.32 -34.61
C ILE A 10 58.76 13.52 -33.92
N ALA A 11 58.75 13.55 -32.58
CA ALA A 11 57.65 12.97 -31.79
C ALA A 11 56.47 13.97 -31.72
N THR A 12 55.43 13.74 -32.49
CA THR A 12 54.17 14.48 -32.39
C THR A 12 53.36 13.95 -31.19
N GLY A 13 53.42 14.71 -30.08
CA GLY A 13 52.58 14.42 -28.91
C GLY A 13 51.13 14.80 -29.18
N ILE A 14 50.23 13.80 -29.26
CA ILE A 14 48.79 13.99 -29.31
C ILE A 14 48.30 14.15 -27.87
N LEU A 15 47.95 15.38 -27.49
CA LEU A 15 47.24 15.63 -26.22
C LEU A 15 45.80 15.09 -26.33
N PHE A 16 45.51 13.98 -25.69
CA PHE A 16 44.13 13.54 -25.43
C PHE A 16 43.56 14.40 -24.29
N LEU A 17 42.74 15.41 -24.62
CA LEU A 17 41.86 16.02 -23.66
C LEU A 17 40.76 15.00 -23.30
N SER A 18 40.89 14.31 -22.19
CA SER A 18 39.83 13.54 -21.57
C SER A 18 38.78 14.49 -21.02
N TRP A 19 37.68 14.64 -21.74
CA TRP A 19 36.47 15.24 -21.21
C TRP A 19 35.87 14.25 -20.19
N SER A 20 36.16 14.49 -18.92
CA SER A 20 35.43 13.85 -17.81
C SER A 20 34.02 14.40 -17.82
N SER A 21 33.10 13.68 -18.47
CA SER A 21 31.67 13.90 -18.31
C SER A 21 31.34 13.54 -16.87
N SER A 22 31.29 14.51 -15.98
CA SER A 22 30.68 14.38 -14.67
C SER A 22 29.19 14.07 -14.90
N ALA A 23 28.85 12.80 -14.92
CA ALA A 23 27.46 12.38 -14.79
C ALA A 23 26.99 12.89 -13.43
N LEU A 24 26.31 14.04 -13.42
CA LEU A 24 25.51 14.48 -12.29
C LEU A 24 24.49 13.36 -12.02
N SER A 25 24.83 12.47 -11.09
CA SER A 25 23.86 11.59 -10.45
C SER A 25 22.82 12.50 -9.82
N GLN A 26 21.72 12.71 -10.51
CA GLN A 26 20.50 13.26 -9.92
C GLN A 26 19.90 12.20 -8.99
N ASN A 27 20.62 11.87 -7.93
CA ASN A 27 20.03 11.38 -6.70
C ASN A 27 19.35 12.59 -6.05
N GLY A 28 18.25 13.05 -6.62
CA GLY A 28 17.29 13.89 -5.94
C GLY A 28 16.74 13.06 -4.77
N GLY A 29 17.45 13.09 -3.63
CA GLY A 29 17.03 12.45 -2.41
C GLY A 29 15.64 13.01 -2.08
N CYS A 30 14.66 12.14 -1.91
CA CYS A 30 13.33 12.55 -1.53
C CYS A 30 13.41 13.23 -0.17
N SER A 31 12.86 14.41 -0.07
CA SER A 31 12.78 15.16 1.18
C SER A 31 11.56 14.79 2.01
N LYS A 32 10.62 14.06 1.43
CA LYS A 32 9.33 13.68 2.02
C LYS A 32 8.97 12.26 1.62
N THR A 33 8.29 11.55 2.52
CA THR A 33 7.81 10.19 2.27
C THR A 33 6.29 10.12 2.46
N VAL A 34 5.59 9.39 1.61
CA VAL A 34 4.19 9.02 1.80
C VAL A 34 4.03 7.52 1.68
N TYR A 35 3.18 6.95 2.53
CA TYR A 35 2.87 5.52 2.54
C TYR A 35 1.53 5.28 1.86
N LEU A 36 1.58 4.87 0.59
CA LEU A 36 0.36 4.57 -0.17
C LEU A 36 -0.16 3.20 0.23
N THR A 37 -1.41 3.16 0.71
CA THR A 37 -2.02 1.90 1.14
C THR A 37 -3.41 1.68 0.55
N PHE A 38 -3.77 0.41 0.36
CA PHE A 38 -5.06 -0.02 -0.18
C PHE A 38 -5.64 -1.14 0.67
N ASP A 39 -6.93 -1.03 0.97
CA ASP A 39 -7.73 -2.13 1.51
C ASP A 39 -8.37 -2.90 0.34
N THR A 40 -8.70 -4.18 0.52
CA THR A 40 -9.19 -5.04 -0.57
C THR A 40 -10.44 -4.50 -1.27
N GLY A 41 -11.55 -4.31 -0.56
CA GLY A 41 -12.82 -3.92 -1.15
C GLY A 41 -13.33 -4.93 -2.20
N ASN A 42 -14.06 -4.47 -3.22
CA ASN A 42 -14.66 -5.35 -4.24
C ASN A 42 -13.73 -5.71 -5.41
N MET A 43 -12.48 -5.34 -5.38
CA MET A 43 -11.43 -5.65 -6.34
C MET A 43 -11.69 -5.19 -7.79
N SER A 44 -12.72 -4.38 -8.05
CA SER A 44 -13.11 -4.00 -9.42
C SER A 44 -12.09 -3.15 -10.16
N VAL A 45 -11.23 -2.43 -9.41
CA VAL A 45 -10.14 -1.61 -9.98
C VAL A 45 -8.74 -2.14 -9.65
N ALA A 46 -8.66 -3.35 -9.10
CA ALA A 46 -7.40 -3.93 -8.65
C ALA A 46 -6.32 -3.95 -9.75
N GLN A 47 -6.65 -4.39 -10.96
CA GLN A 47 -5.70 -4.39 -12.07
C GLN A 47 -5.30 -2.97 -12.49
N THR A 48 -6.25 -2.04 -12.55
CA THR A 48 -5.96 -0.64 -12.87
C THR A 48 -4.99 -0.02 -11.86
N VAL A 49 -5.20 -0.28 -10.55
CA VAL A 49 -4.28 0.17 -9.50
C VAL A 49 -2.90 -0.42 -9.70
N ALA A 50 -2.81 -1.73 -9.95
CA ALA A 50 -1.54 -2.41 -10.21
C ALA A 50 -0.77 -1.81 -11.40
N ASP A 51 -1.46 -1.60 -12.51
CA ASP A 51 -0.87 -1.04 -13.72
C ASP A 51 -0.34 0.40 -13.50
N ILE A 52 -1.07 1.21 -12.72
CA ILE A 52 -0.64 2.56 -12.33
C ILE A 52 0.62 2.49 -11.45
N LEU A 53 0.60 1.65 -10.41
CA LEU A 53 1.74 1.49 -9.51
C LEU A 53 3.00 1.06 -10.26
N ASN A 54 2.88 0.10 -11.16
CA ASN A 54 3.97 -0.37 -12.01
C ASN A 54 4.49 0.74 -12.94
N ARG A 55 3.60 1.40 -13.66
CA ARG A 55 3.94 2.48 -14.59
C ARG A 55 4.63 3.64 -13.87
N GLN A 56 4.16 3.95 -12.68
CA GLN A 56 4.72 4.99 -11.81
C GLN A 56 5.91 4.52 -10.97
N LYS A 57 6.28 3.23 -11.00
CA LYS A 57 7.36 2.64 -10.18
C LYS A 57 7.17 2.93 -8.69
N VAL A 58 5.94 2.80 -8.21
CA VAL A 58 5.55 3.02 -6.82
C VAL A 58 5.22 1.70 -6.14
N ARG A 59 5.71 1.51 -4.93
CA ARG A 59 5.32 0.40 -4.07
C ARG A 59 4.28 0.86 -3.05
N ALA A 60 3.37 -0.03 -2.72
CA ALA A 60 2.28 0.23 -1.77
C ALA A 60 2.16 -0.90 -0.75
N THR A 61 1.37 -0.67 0.29
CA THR A 61 0.98 -1.72 1.24
C THR A 61 -0.50 -2.03 1.09
N PHE A 62 -0.85 -3.31 1.00
CA PHE A 62 -2.22 -3.80 0.86
C PHE A 62 -2.69 -4.45 2.16
N PHE A 63 -3.86 -4.06 2.67
CA PHE A 63 -4.51 -4.69 3.81
C PHE A 63 -5.62 -5.61 3.30
N LEU A 64 -5.49 -6.89 3.60
CA LEU A 64 -6.25 -7.97 2.96
C LEU A 64 -7.38 -8.47 3.85
N ALA A 65 -8.58 -8.55 3.29
CA ALA A 65 -9.72 -9.29 3.81
C ALA A 65 -10.28 -10.21 2.71
N ASN A 66 -11.01 -11.26 3.08
CA ASN A 66 -11.64 -12.15 2.10
C ASN A 66 -13.01 -11.62 1.68
N GLU A 67 -13.01 -10.44 1.11
CA GLU A 67 -14.22 -9.74 0.67
C GLU A 67 -14.76 -10.29 -0.65
N LYS A 68 -16.07 -10.20 -0.83
CA LYS A 68 -16.72 -10.56 -2.08
C LYS A 68 -16.33 -9.57 -3.17
N THR A 69 -15.87 -10.10 -4.31
CA THR A 69 -15.42 -9.28 -5.41
C THR A 69 -16.52 -8.99 -6.44
N SER A 70 -16.29 -8.06 -7.32
CA SER A 70 -17.17 -7.75 -8.46
C SER A 70 -17.30 -8.90 -9.45
N ARG A 71 -16.42 -9.91 -9.40
CA ARG A 71 -16.49 -11.14 -10.21
C ARG A 71 -17.38 -12.21 -9.60
N GLY A 72 -17.82 -12.03 -8.34
CA GLY A 72 -18.64 -12.98 -7.61
C GLY A 72 -17.87 -14.01 -6.76
N ASP A 73 -16.55 -14.06 -6.89
CA ASP A 73 -15.60 -14.78 -6.04
C ASP A 73 -15.19 -13.93 -4.82
N TYR A 74 -14.18 -14.38 -4.06
CA TYR A 74 -13.63 -13.64 -2.94
C TYR A 74 -12.17 -13.24 -3.18
N ALA A 75 -11.75 -12.13 -2.59
CA ALA A 75 -10.45 -11.52 -2.84
C ALA A 75 -9.24 -12.43 -2.51
N LEU A 76 -9.42 -13.42 -1.64
CA LEU A 76 -8.40 -14.40 -1.31
C LEU A 76 -8.70 -15.81 -1.87
N ASP A 77 -9.57 -15.96 -2.87
CA ASP A 77 -9.79 -17.21 -3.59
C ASP A 77 -8.61 -17.52 -4.53
N ASP A 78 -8.51 -18.78 -4.99
CA ASP A 78 -7.46 -19.22 -5.91
C ASP A 78 -7.49 -18.47 -7.25
N SER A 79 -8.65 -17.96 -7.65
CA SER A 79 -8.83 -17.11 -8.83
C SER A 79 -8.00 -15.81 -8.80
N TRP A 80 -7.59 -15.35 -7.62
CA TRP A 80 -6.74 -14.18 -7.42
C TRP A 80 -5.26 -14.52 -7.16
N LYS A 81 -4.89 -15.81 -7.18
CA LYS A 81 -3.52 -16.26 -6.90
C LYS A 81 -2.47 -15.55 -7.74
N THR A 82 -2.65 -15.53 -9.05
CA THR A 82 -1.70 -14.88 -9.99
C THR A 82 -1.57 -13.39 -9.67
N TYR A 83 -2.68 -12.70 -9.43
CA TYR A 83 -2.67 -11.28 -9.07
C TYR A 83 -1.81 -11.01 -7.83
N TRP A 84 -2.01 -11.76 -6.74
CA TRP A 84 -1.25 -11.56 -5.51
C TRP A 84 0.23 -11.95 -5.66
N GLN A 85 0.53 -13.02 -6.41
CA GLN A 85 1.92 -13.40 -6.70
C GLN A 85 2.67 -12.31 -7.47
N GLU A 86 2.02 -11.64 -8.39
CA GLU A 86 2.60 -10.51 -9.11
C GLU A 86 2.88 -9.34 -8.18
N ARG A 87 1.93 -8.98 -7.32
CA ARG A 87 2.14 -7.90 -6.32
C ARG A 87 3.30 -8.19 -5.38
N VAL A 88 3.48 -9.46 -4.98
CA VAL A 88 4.66 -9.89 -4.19
C VAL A 88 5.95 -9.68 -4.98
N ARG A 89 6.00 -10.11 -6.26
CA ARG A 89 7.20 -9.96 -7.12
C ARG A 89 7.55 -8.49 -7.37
N GLU A 90 6.56 -7.61 -7.41
CA GLU A 90 6.75 -6.17 -7.56
C GLU A 90 7.26 -5.49 -6.28
N GLY A 91 7.32 -6.23 -5.17
CA GLY A 91 7.86 -5.76 -3.89
C GLY A 91 6.89 -4.92 -3.08
N HIS A 92 5.59 -5.13 -3.26
CA HIS A 92 4.57 -4.59 -2.38
C HIS A 92 4.56 -5.29 -1.03
N HIS A 93 4.03 -4.62 0.01
CA HIS A 93 3.83 -5.17 1.33
C HIS A 93 2.35 -5.52 1.56
N PHE A 94 2.10 -6.39 2.54
CA PHE A 94 0.76 -6.88 2.84
C PHE A 94 0.53 -6.93 4.33
N GLY A 95 -0.67 -6.59 4.79
CA GLY A 95 -1.13 -6.68 6.16
C GLY A 95 -2.52 -7.31 6.22
N SER A 96 -3.02 -7.59 7.42
CA SER A 96 -4.36 -8.12 7.63
C SER A 96 -5.40 -7.02 7.76
N HIS A 97 -6.56 -7.20 7.12
CA HIS A 97 -7.77 -6.39 7.33
C HIS A 97 -8.89 -7.19 8.01
N THR A 98 -8.50 -8.21 8.79
CA THR A 98 -9.30 -9.33 9.30
C THR A 98 -9.95 -10.15 8.16
N PHE A 99 -10.04 -11.47 8.34
CA PHE A 99 -10.44 -12.34 7.22
C PHE A 99 -11.87 -12.09 6.76
N ASP A 100 -12.81 -11.99 7.71
CA ASP A 100 -14.23 -11.79 7.42
C ASP A 100 -14.62 -10.29 7.40
N HIS A 101 -13.64 -9.36 7.34
CA HIS A 101 -13.84 -7.92 7.36
C HIS A 101 -14.67 -7.46 8.55
N ASP A 102 -14.11 -7.61 9.76
CA ASP A 102 -14.80 -7.50 11.03
C ASP A 102 -14.89 -6.05 11.52
N TYR A 103 -16.07 -5.43 11.43
CA TYR A 103 -16.29 -4.11 12.02
C TYR A 103 -16.34 -4.18 13.55
N PHE A 104 -15.54 -3.37 14.22
CA PHE A 104 -15.68 -3.14 15.65
C PHE A 104 -16.99 -2.41 15.97
N VAL A 105 -17.77 -2.94 16.94
CA VAL A 105 -19.03 -2.35 17.38
C VAL A 105 -18.83 -1.61 18.71
N LYS A 106 -18.36 -2.32 19.74
CA LYS A 106 -18.11 -1.80 21.09
C LYS A 106 -17.27 -2.78 21.92
N ASN A 107 -16.75 -2.31 23.04
CA ASN A 107 -16.16 -3.20 24.03
C ASN A 107 -17.24 -4.09 24.67
N GLY A 108 -16.89 -5.35 24.89
CA GLY A 108 -17.70 -6.34 25.62
C GLY A 108 -17.30 -6.45 27.09
N PRO A 109 -17.82 -7.44 27.82
CA PRO A 109 -17.40 -7.74 29.18
C PRO A 109 -15.96 -8.27 29.19
N SER A 110 -15.30 -8.14 30.34
CA SER A 110 -13.90 -8.60 30.53
C SER A 110 -12.99 -8.07 29.39
N ASN A 111 -12.16 -8.92 28.79
CA ASN A 111 -11.29 -8.60 27.66
C ASN A 111 -11.89 -8.98 26.29
N GLN A 112 -13.22 -8.86 26.14
CA GLN A 112 -13.92 -9.17 24.90
C GLN A 112 -14.37 -7.91 24.17
N VAL A 113 -14.66 -8.05 22.87
CA VAL A 113 -15.22 -7.01 22.01
C VAL A 113 -16.40 -7.53 21.21
N PHE A 114 -17.37 -6.67 20.94
CA PHE A 114 -18.42 -6.96 19.97
C PHE A 114 -17.93 -6.51 18.59
N ILE A 115 -17.98 -7.41 17.62
CA ILE A 115 -17.68 -7.17 16.22
C ILE A 115 -18.86 -7.56 15.35
N LYS A 116 -18.84 -7.08 14.10
CA LYS A 116 -19.82 -7.42 13.07
C LYS A 116 -19.11 -7.81 11.78
N PRO A 117 -18.88 -9.13 11.54
CA PRO A 117 -18.32 -9.58 10.27
C PRO A 117 -19.18 -9.16 9.08
N GLN A 118 -18.57 -8.76 8.00
CA GLN A 118 -19.28 -8.42 6.77
C GLN A 118 -19.40 -9.62 5.84
N PHE A 119 -18.49 -10.58 5.97
CA PHE A 119 -18.44 -11.80 5.17
C PHE A 119 -18.36 -13.03 6.07
N GLY A 120 -18.31 -14.20 5.45
CA GLY A 120 -18.22 -15.47 6.15
C GLY A 120 -19.54 -15.94 6.80
N PRO A 121 -19.50 -17.03 7.60
CA PRO A 121 -20.69 -17.66 8.16
C PRO A 121 -21.49 -16.80 9.15
N LYS A 122 -20.86 -15.79 9.74
CA LYS A 122 -21.47 -14.87 10.71
C LYS A 122 -21.75 -13.48 10.14
N ALA A 123 -21.77 -13.36 8.80
CA ALA A 123 -21.97 -12.09 8.13
C ALA A 123 -23.21 -11.35 8.61
N GLY A 124 -23.08 -10.07 8.96
CA GLY A 124 -24.15 -9.22 9.45
C GLY A 124 -24.57 -9.41 10.91
N MET A 125 -24.09 -10.47 11.59
CA MET A 125 -24.38 -10.72 13.00
C MET A 125 -23.42 -9.95 13.92
N THR A 126 -23.94 -9.41 15.03
CA THR A 126 -23.05 -8.91 16.09
C THR A 126 -22.62 -10.09 16.96
N VAL A 127 -21.33 -10.35 17.02
CA VAL A 127 -20.74 -11.47 17.76
C VAL A 127 -19.76 -10.98 18.81
N LEU A 128 -19.65 -11.75 19.90
CA LEU A 128 -18.69 -11.48 20.97
C LEU A 128 -17.40 -12.25 20.69
N GLU A 129 -16.29 -11.55 20.58
CA GLU A 129 -14.99 -12.11 20.31
C GLU A 129 -14.04 -11.88 21.49
N ASN A 130 -13.27 -12.91 21.81
CA ASN A 130 -12.11 -12.81 22.70
C ASN A 130 -10.83 -12.71 21.88
N GLU A 131 -9.70 -12.53 22.54
CA GLU A 131 -8.38 -12.44 21.91
C GLU A 131 -8.12 -13.62 20.96
N ALA A 132 -8.31 -14.85 21.42
CA ALA A 132 -8.04 -16.05 20.62
C ALA A 132 -8.87 -16.11 19.33
N THR A 133 -10.14 -15.70 19.38
CA THR A 133 -11.02 -15.68 18.20
C THR A 133 -10.65 -14.54 17.27
N PHE A 134 -10.32 -13.37 17.79
CA PHE A 134 -9.83 -12.25 17.01
C PHE A 134 -8.47 -12.53 16.35
N CYS A 135 -7.53 -13.14 17.08
CA CYS A 135 -6.25 -13.56 16.53
C CYS A 135 -6.41 -14.53 15.35
N ARG A 136 -7.41 -15.43 15.39
CA ARG A 136 -7.69 -16.32 14.25
C ARG A 136 -8.11 -15.53 13.01
N GLN A 137 -8.91 -14.49 13.14
CA GLN A 137 -9.32 -13.64 12.02
C GLN A 137 -8.12 -12.96 11.35
N ILE A 138 -7.18 -12.45 12.14
CA ILE A 138 -5.94 -11.86 11.61
C ILE A 138 -5.05 -12.92 10.94
N ARG A 139 -4.77 -14.03 11.64
CA ARG A 139 -3.87 -15.09 11.18
C ARG A 139 -4.40 -15.83 9.97
N LYS A 140 -5.70 -15.99 9.84
CA LYS A 140 -6.33 -16.63 8.68
C LYS A 140 -6.01 -15.90 7.36
N VAL A 141 -5.83 -14.58 7.41
CA VAL A 141 -5.33 -13.81 6.26
C VAL A 141 -3.90 -14.23 5.92
N ASP A 142 -3.01 -14.29 6.92
CA ASP A 142 -1.61 -14.70 6.76
C ASP A 142 -1.51 -16.12 6.17
N GLU A 143 -2.22 -17.07 6.78
CA GLU A 143 -2.26 -18.47 6.34
C GLU A 143 -2.76 -18.59 4.89
N ARG A 144 -3.84 -17.88 4.55
CA ARG A 144 -4.40 -17.92 3.20
C ARG A 144 -3.48 -17.27 2.19
N PHE A 145 -2.84 -16.16 2.55
CA PHE A 145 -1.89 -15.48 1.68
C PHE A 145 -0.64 -16.33 1.42
N ILE A 146 -0.14 -17.06 2.42
CA ILE A 146 0.94 -18.04 2.24
C ILE A 146 0.53 -19.13 1.24
N GLN A 147 -0.69 -19.67 1.31
CA GLN A 147 -1.19 -20.67 0.37
C GLN A 147 -1.23 -20.13 -1.08
N LEU A 148 -1.59 -18.87 -1.24
CA LEU A 148 -1.66 -18.22 -2.56
C LEU A 148 -0.28 -17.86 -3.14
N THR A 149 0.63 -17.39 -2.29
CA THR A 149 1.85 -16.71 -2.77
C THR A 149 3.15 -17.35 -2.33
N GLY A 150 3.12 -18.20 -1.32
CA GLY A 150 4.30 -18.75 -0.66
C GLY A 150 5.01 -17.75 0.27
N GLN A 151 4.45 -16.56 0.51
CA GLN A 151 5.04 -15.53 1.35
C GLN A 151 4.07 -15.11 2.47
N PRO A 152 4.55 -14.85 3.69
CA PRO A 152 3.73 -14.31 4.77
C PRO A 152 3.44 -12.82 4.56
N ILE A 153 2.35 -12.33 5.19
CA ILE A 153 2.13 -10.89 5.32
C ILE A 153 3.05 -10.31 6.43
N GLN A 154 3.19 -8.97 6.43
CA GLN A 154 3.84 -8.27 7.54
C GLN A 154 2.98 -8.37 8.81
N LYS A 155 3.63 -8.22 9.98
CA LYS A 155 2.95 -8.26 11.29
C LYS A 155 2.22 -6.94 11.60
N ILE A 156 1.41 -6.51 10.63
CA ILE A 156 0.55 -5.33 10.72
C ILE A 156 -0.91 -5.71 10.37
N TRP A 157 -1.84 -4.99 10.98
CA TRP A 157 -3.25 -5.12 10.66
C TRP A 157 -3.96 -3.76 10.68
N ARG A 158 -5.09 -3.68 10.01
CA ARG A 158 -5.94 -2.49 9.97
C ARG A 158 -7.37 -2.88 10.33
N ALA A 159 -8.00 -2.08 11.19
CA ALA A 159 -9.38 -2.30 11.56
C ALA A 159 -10.32 -1.89 10.43
N PRO A 160 -11.27 -2.75 9.99
CA PRO A 160 -12.29 -2.41 9.03
C PRO A 160 -13.06 -1.14 9.41
N GLY A 161 -13.21 -0.21 8.45
CA GLY A 161 -13.84 1.09 8.65
C GLY A 161 -13.14 2.01 9.65
N GLY A 162 -11.90 1.71 10.03
CA GLY A 162 -11.08 2.52 10.96
C GLY A 162 -11.60 2.56 12.40
N LYS A 163 -12.64 1.81 12.74
CA LYS A 163 -13.23 1.80 14.08
C LYS A 163 -12.44 0.92 15.03
N THR A 164 -11.92 1.50 16.10
CA THR A 164 -11.10 0.81 17.09
C THR A 164 -11.47 1.18 18.52
N SER A 165 -10.84 0.47 19.46
CA SER A 165 -10.72 0.85 20.86
C SER A 165 -9.33 0.44 21.36
N PRO A 166 -8.84 1.00 22.47
CA PRO A 166 -7.59 0.56 23.09
C PRO A 166 -7.56 -0.95 23.35
N ARG A 167 -8.70 -1.53 23.73
CA ARG A 167 -8.84 -2.97 23.95
C ARG A 167 -8.64 -3.76 22.66
N LEU A 168 -9.30 -3.38 21.58
CA LEU A 168 -9.17 -4.07 20.29
C LEU A 168 -7.73 -4.00 19.76
N ILE A 169 -7.09 -2.83 19.90
CA ILE A 169 -5.69 -2.64 19.51
C ILE A 169 -4.78 -3.55 20.33
N ASN A 170 -4.99 -3.62 21.66
CA ASN A 170 -4.23 -4.54 22.51
C ASN A 170 -4.40 -6.00 22.10
N MET A 171 -5.62 -6.44 21.78
CA MET A 171 -5.85 -7.81 21.28
C MET A 171 -5.03 -8.08 20.01
N GLY A 172 -4.93 -7.12 19.10
CA GLY A 172 -4.07 -7.22 17.91
C GLY A 172 -2.59 -7.37 18.27
N ASN A 173 -2.11 -6.59 19.25
CA ASN A 173 -0.72 -6.67 19.72
C ASN A 173 -0.40 -8.03 20.37
N GLU A 174 -1.30 -8.58 21.19
CA GLU A 174 -1.17 -9.92 21.78
C GLU A 174 -1.14 -11.02 20.70
N CYS A 175 -1.79 -10.79 19.55
CA CYS A 175 -1.67 -11.66 18.38
C CYS A 175 -0.30 -11.56 17.68
N GLY A 176 0.53 -10.57 18.03
CA GLY A 176 1.78 -10.24 17.37
C GLY A 176 1.61 -9.39 16.09
N TYR A 177 0.50 -8.66 15.96
CA TYR A 177 0.22 -7.76 14.84
C TYR A 177 -0.07 -6.35 15.33
N HIS A 178 0.64 -5.35 14.78
CA HIS A 178 0.48 -3.95 15.14
C HIS A 178 -0.61 -3.28 14.30
N HIS A 179 -1.52 -2.57 14.97
CA HIS A 179 -2.55 -1.81 14.28
C HIS A 179 -1.95 -0.63 13.51
N THR A 180 -2.40 -0.44 12.28
CA THR A 180 -1.98 0.67 11.43
C THR A 180 -3.21 1.38 10.85
N ALA A 181 -3.45 2.59 11.30
CA ALA A 181 -4.49 3.47 10.76
C ALA A 181 -3.98 4.24 9.52
N TRP A 182 -4.69 5.27 9.13
CA TRP A 182 -4.29 6.25 8.11
C TRP A 182 -4.37 7.66 8.70
N ALA A 183 -3.63 8.60 8.09
CA ALA A 183 -3.69 10.01 8.47
C ALA A 183 -5.03 10.63 8.05
N SER A 184 -5.47 11.68 8.74
CA SER A 184 -6.72 12.37 8.36
C SER A 184 -6.68 12.89 6.92
N ALA A 185 -5.54 13.44 6.49
CA ALA A 185 -5.32 13.86 5.09
C ALA A 185 -5.15 12.67 4.14
N GLY A 186 -4.82 11.48 4.67
CA GLY A 186 -4.60 10.25 3.91
C GLY A 186 -5.88 9.52 3.51
N PHE A 187 -7.06 9.88 4.04
CA PHE A 187 -8.32 9.34 3.58
C PHE A 187 -8.63 9.86 2.18
N LEU A 188 -8.47 9.02 1.15
CA LEU A 188 -8.56 9.42 -0.25
C LEU A 188 -10.00 9.51 -0.78
N GLY A 189 -10.99 9.06 -0.01
CA GLY A 189 -12.41 9.30 -0.24
C GLY A 189 -13.04 8.49 -1.37
N ASP A 190 -12.38 7.44 -1.85
CA ASP A 190 -12.87 6.60 -2.95
C ASP A 190 -14.20 5.89 -2.65
N GLU A 191 -14.62 5.80 -1.38
CA GLU A 191 -15.91 5.27 -0.94
C GLU A 191 -17.03 6.32 -0.82
N LEU A 192 -16.68 7.61 -0.92
CA LEU A 192 -17.64 8.69 -0.78
C LEU A 192 -18.54 8.82 -2.02
N ASN A 193 -19.73 9.35 -1.82
CA ASN A 193 -20.69 9.54 -2.90
C ASN A 193 -20.15 10.53 -3.96
N SER A 194 -20.06 10.09 -5.21
CA SER A 194 -19.46 10.86 -6.31
C SER A 194 -20.21 12.17 -6.66
N LYS A 195 -21.50 12.28 -6.34
CA LYS A 195 -22.26 13.53 -6.55
C LYS A 195 -21.82 14.63 -5.59
N THR A 196 -21.47 14.27 -4.36
CA THR A 196 -21.02 15.22 -3.32
C THR A 196 -19.52 15.33 -3.25
N HIS A 197 -18.79 14.29 -3.67
CA HIS A 197 -17.34 14.20 -3.68
C HIS A 197 -16.85 13.69 -5.05
N PRO A 198 -16.93 14.51 -6.10
CA PRO A 198 -16.42 14.13 -7.42
C PRO A 198 -14.91 13.91 -7.39
N ASN A 199 -14.39 13.09 -8.32
CA ASN A 199 -12.99 12.74 -8.40
C ASN A 199 -12.04 13.96 -8.42
N ALA A 200 -12.41 15.02 -9.13
CA ALA A 200 -11.64 16.27 -9.16
C ALA A 200 -11.46 16.91 -7.77
N LEU A 201 -12.52 16.93 -6.95
CA LEU A 201 -12.46 17.46 -5.58
C LEU A 201 -11.59 16.58 -4.68
N LEU A 202 -11.68 15.24 -4.81
CA LEU A 202 -10.86 14.32 -4.05
C LEU A 202 -9.37 14.45 -4.40
N LEU A 203 -9.05 14.58 -5.68
CA LEU A 203 -7.70 14.82 -6.18
C LEU A 203 -7.13 16.14 -5.66
N GLU A 204 -7.89 17.21 -5.76
CA GLU A 204 -7.49 18.54 -5.28
C GLU A 204 -7.19 18.51 -3.79
N LYS A 205 -8.11 17.95 -2.98
CA LYS A 205 -7.95 17.85 -1.52
C LYS A 205 -6.70 17.04 -1.16
N ALA A 206 -6.56 15.82 -1.67
CA ALA A 206 -5.42 14.96 -1.39
C ALA A 206 -4.10 15.60 -1.85
N SER A 207 -4.08 16.21 -3.03
CA SER A 207 -2.89 16.90 -3.55
C SER A 207 -2.44 18.06 -2.67
N ARG A 208 -3.36 18.74 -1.98
CA ARG A 208 -3.06 19.89 -1.11
C ARG A 208 -2.67 19.46 0.31
N GLU A 209 -3.40 18.48 0.87
CA GLU A 209 -3.40 18.21 2.30
C GLU A 209 -2.38 17.15 2.74
N ILE A 210 -2.00 16.21 1.86
CA ILE A 210 -1.01 15.17 2.20
C ILE A 210 0.34 15.77 2.56
N GLN A 211 0.87 15.33 3.70
CA GLN A 211 2.13 15.76 4.29
C GLN A 211 3.15 14.62 4.37
N ASP A 212 4.37 14.96 4.76
CA ASP A 212 5.45 14.00 5.00
C ASP A 212 5.06 13.02 6.13
N GLY A 213 5.30 11.75 5.89
CA GLY A 213 4.96 10.67 6.83
C GLY A 213 3.52 10.18 6.77
N ASP A 214 2.64 10.82 5.98
CA ASP A 214 1.24 10.41 5.92
C ASP A 214 1.06 9.00 5.34
N ILE A 215 0.20 8.24 6.01
CA ILE A 215 -0.33 6.97 5.53
C ILE A 215 -1.65 7.25 4.84
N THR A 216 -1.77 6.92 3.56
CA THR A 216 -3.02 7.07 2.82
C THR A 216 -3.85 5.80 2.84
N MET A 217 -5.16 5.90 2.54
CA MET A 217 -6.06 4.77 2.40
C MET A 217 -7.04 4.99 1.25
N ALA A 218 -7.14 3.99 0.41
CA ALA A 218 -8.16 3.78 -0.63
C ALA A 218 -8.41 2.27 -0.76
N HIS A 219 -9.32 1.87 -1.63
CA HIS A 219 -9.67 0.46 -1.85
C HIS A 219 -9.31 0.00 -3.27
N LEU A 220 -9.17 -1.30 -3.45
CA LEU A 220 -9.05 -1.93 -4.78
C LEU A 220 -10.40 -2.03 -5.51
N GLY A 221 -11.30 -1.13 -5.16
CA GLY A 221 -12.66 -1.01 -5.66
C GLY A 221 -13.68 -1.05 -4.52
N ILE A 222 -14.78 -0.32 -4.68
CA ILE A 222 -15.82 -0.16 -3.64
C ILE A 222 -17.21 -0.23 -4.25
N TRP A 223 -18.19 -0.80 -3.52
CA TRP A 223 -19.57 -0.94 -3.99
C TRP A 223 -20.36 0.36 -3.99
N SER A 224 -20.03 1.27 -3.09
CA SER A 224 -20.76 2.55 -2.91
C SER A 224 -20.53 3.55 -4.03
N ARG A 225 -19.47 3.38 -4.84
CA ARG A 225 -19.09 4.33 -5.90
C ARG A 225 -19.15 3.67 -7.28
N LYS A 226 -19.82 4.32 -8.23
CA LYS A 226 -19.96 3.82 -9.60
C LYS A 226 -18.94 4.40 -10.59
N ASP A 227 -18.53 5.64 -10.39
CA ASP A 227 -17.46 6.26 -11.17
C ASP A 227 -16.11 5.79 -10.65
N PRO A 228 -15.24 5.23 -11.50
CA PRO A 228 -13.99 4.65 -11.07
C PRO A 228 -13.05 5.74 -10.52
N TRP A 229 -12.65 5.60 -9.24
CA TRP A 229 -11.73 6.51 -8.58
C TRP A 229 -10.29 6.33 -9.08
N ALA A 230 -9.80 5.09 -9.17
CA ALA A 230 -8.39 4.80 -9.41
C ALA A 230 -7.81 5.42 -10.68
N PRO A 231 -8.44 5.32 -11.88
CA PRO A 231 -7.82 5.88 -13.09
C PRO A 231 -7.79 7.42 -13.08
N GLU A 232 -8.76 8.07 -12.46
CA GLU A 232 -8.89 9.53 -12.51
C GLU A 232 -8.14 10.25 -11.38
N VAL A 233 -7.96 9.61 -10.21
CA VAL A 233 -7.37 10.24 -9.04
C VAL A 233 -5.98 9.70 -8.73
N LEU A 234 -5.79 8.38 -8.74
CA LEU A 234 -4.57 7.77 -8.24
C LEU A 234 -3.32 8.21 -9.01
N GLU A 235 -3.33 8.11 -10.34
CA GLU A 235 -2.15 8.43 -11.12
C GLU A 235 -1.82 9.94 -11.10
N PRO A 236 -2.78 10.86 -11.31
CA PRO A 236 -2.54 12.29 -11.12
C PRO A 236 -2.04 12.65 -9.72
N LEU A 237 -2.57 12.02 -8.67
CA LEU A 237 -2.10 12.23 -7.29
C LEU A 237 -0.64 11.81 -7.13
N ILE A 238 -0.25 10.63 -7.61
CA ILE A 238 1.14 10.16 -7.57
C ILE A 238 2.07 11.14 -8.29
N VAL A 239 1.69 11.59 -9.49
CA VAL A 239 2.48 12.57 -10.27
C VAL A 239 2.61 13.89 -9.53
N ASN A 240 1.51 14.40 -8.96
CA ASN A 240 1.52 15.64 -8.17
C ASN A 240 2.45 15.52 -6.95
N LEU A 241 2.31 14.46 -6.16
CA LEU A 241 3.14 14.27 -4.96
C LEU A 241 4.61 14.13 -5.32
N LYS A 242 4.96 13.39 -6.38
CA LYS A 242 6.35 13.33 -6.88
C LYS A 242 6.91 14.70 -7.26
N SER A 243 6.13 15.53 -7.96
CA SER A 243 6.55 16.89 -8.34
C SER A 243 6.80 17.81 -7.14
N ARG A 244 6.19 17.49 -5.98
CA ARG A 244 6.37 18.17 -4.70
C ARG A 244 7.50 17.58 -3.85
N GLY A 245 8.30 16.64 -4.38
CA GLY A 245 9.44 16.02 -3.70
C GLY A 245 9.10 14.84 -2.80
N PHE A 246 7.91 14.23 -2.95
CA PHE A 246 7.55 13.01 -2.22
C PHE A 246 8.11 11.76 -2.90
N CYS A 247 8.62 10.84 -2.07
CA CYS A 247 8.78 9.44 -2.41
C CYS A 247 7.67 8.58 -1.82
N PHE A 248 7.47 7.42 -2.42
CA PHE A 248 6.51 6.44 -1.96
C PHE A 248 7.25 5.26 -1.34
N ALA A 249 6.85 4.89 -0.13
CA ALA A 249 7.40 3.74 0.57
C ALA A 249 6.29 2.78 1.01
N THR A 250 6.66 1.52 1.23
CA THR A 250 5.81 0.55 1.91
C THR A 250 5.91 0.75 3.42
N LEU A 251 4.85 0.43 4.15
CA LEU A 251 4.87 0.49 5.60
C LEU A 251 6.00 -0.39 6.17
N PRO A 252 6.64 0.03 7.29
CA PRO A 252 7.64 -0.77 7.97
C PRO A 252 7.08 -2.13 8.39
N LYS A 253 7.94 -3.14 8.51
CA LYS A 253 7.53 -4.51 8.88
C LYS A 253 6.93 -4.62 10.29
N THR A 254 7.21 -3.67 11.16
CA THR A 254 6.89 -3.68 12.61
C THR A 254 5.85 -2.66 13.04
N GLY A 255 5.03 -2.14 12.13
CA GLY A 255 3.99 -1.16 12.47
C GLY A 255 4.23 0.24 11.93
N SER A 256 3.36 1.19 12.30
CA SER A 256 3.45 2.57 11.82
C SER A 256 4.82 3.18 12.08
N PRO A 257 5.33 4.04 11.18
CA PRO A 257 6.40 4.95 11.55
C PRO A 257 5.94 5.70 12.81
N GLU A 258 6.82 5.83 13.78
CA GLU A 258 6.53 6.68 14.94
C GLU A 258 6.09 8.04 14.40
N ALA A 259 4.89 8.47 14.81
CA ALA A 259 4.41 9.82 14.51
C ALA A 259 5.36 10.79 15.24
N HIS A 260 6.19 11.47 14.49
CA HIS A 260 7.05 12.56 14.95
C HIS A 260 6.22 13.85 15.06
#